data_0dacb99d02f57b664197592647b9f4e0
#
_entry.id   0dacb99d02f57b664197592647b9f4e0
#
_cell.length_a   1.000
_cell.length_b   1.000
_cell.length_c   1.000
_cell.angle_alpha   90.00
_cell.angle_beta   90.00
_cell.angle_gamma   90.00
#
_symmetry.space_group_name_H-M   'P 1'
#
loop_
_entity.id
_entity.type
_entity.pdbx_description
1 polymer ?
#
loop_
_entity_poly.entity_id
_entity_poly.type
_entity_poly.pdbx_seq_one_letter_code
_entity_poly.pdbx_strand_id
1 'polypeptide(L)'
;MEHEPITVAVVSAFNPGENLLHSCTALLQQCADVIVVDDGSSAPDEDVFDAVASLGCIVLRLPANVGIAAALNRGTDLARERHQFLDFILTMDQDSLVEPGFVRGLARAAAAAQSVDVNVGMVAPGTVSGLPNRARRSVRNVVIGDEPVQSGLLIPAATLDAIGNFNEALFIDGVDSEFYLRAKAAGLNCIIAPEASLTHSLGTMAPASIGPWTLKWRGTPVMVRTAADWRYYFIVRNRILLGRKFAFREPYWVVRGFLGDARHILVVTLLSAGRRQRLSSAAMGLAAGLRGSTGPRRSP
;
A
#
# COMPACT_ATOMS: atom_id res chain seq x y z
N MET A 1 11.99 -10.60 -31.32
CA MET A 1 11.99 -10.95 -29.89
C MET A 1 11.24 -9.83 -29.20
N GLU A 2 10.11 -10.13 -28.61
CA GLU A 2 9.43 -9.15 -27.77
C GLU A 2 10.33 -8.85 -26.57
N HIS A 3 10.60 -7.60 -26.33
CA HIS A 3 11.35 -7.14 -25.15
C HIS A 3 10.55 -7.50 -23.91
N GLU A 4 11.06 -8.38 -23.06
CA GLU A 4 10.44 -8.66 -21.77
C GLU A 4 10.66 -7.43 -20.88
N PRO A 5 9.58 -6.82 -20.34
CA PRO A 5 9.71 -5.56 -19.61
C PRO A 5 10.52 -5.74 -18.32
N ILE A 6 11.47 -4.86 -18.07
CA ILE A 6 12.27 -4.84 -16.86
C ILE A 6 11.42 -4.35 -15.70
N THR A 7 11.10 -5.25 -14.79
CA THR A 7 10.35 -4.96 -13.55
C THR A 7 11.24 -5.18 -12.34
N VAL A 8 11.32 -4.19 -11.47
CA VAL A 8 11.99 -4.28 -10.17
C VAL A 8 10.96 -4.23 -9.05
N ALA A 9 11.00 -5.21 -8.16
CA ALA A 9 10.17 -5.20 -6.96
C ALA A 9 10.85 -4.37 -5.86
N VAL A 10 10.09 -3.45 -5.25
CA VAL A 10 10.50 -2.68 -4.07
C VAL A 10 9.63 -3.11 -2.89
N VAL A 11 10.24 -3.78 -1.93
CA VAL A 11 9.59 -4.31 -0.73
C VAL A 11 9.94 -3.41 0.45
N SER A 12 8.94 -2.73 1.02
CA SER A 12 9.12 -1.99 2.28
C SER A 12 9.03 -2.94 3.47
N ALA A 13 10.03 -2.90 4.36
CA ALA A 13 10.10 -3.76 5.54
C ALA A 13 10.39 -2.93 6.80
N PHE A 14 9.70 -3.27 7.90
CA PHE A 14 9.94 -2.73 9.22
C PHE A 14 9.67 -3.80 10.28
N ASN A 15 10.70 -4.21 11.02
CA ASN A 15 10.67 -5.35 11.94
C ASN A 15 10.01 -6.59 11.28
N PRO A 16 10.56 -7.08 10.14
CA PRO A 16 9.95 -8.17 9.37
C PRO A 16 10.06 -9.49 10.12
N GLY A 17 9.12 -10.41 9.85
CA GLY A 17 9.21 -11.81 10.22
C GLY A 17 9.60 -12.69 9.02
N GLU A 18 9.55 -14.01 9.21
CA GLU A 18 9.91 -15.03 8.20
C GLU A 18 9.12 -14.93 6.87
N ASN A 19 7.94 -14.34 6.89
CA ASN A 19 7.13 -14.14 5.68
C ASN A 19 7.86 -13.34 4.59
N LEU A 20 8.82 -12.47 4.98
CA LEU A 20 9.63 -11.71 4.04
C LEU A 20 10.44 -12.64 3.12
N LEU A 21 11.01 -13.74 3.64
CA LEU A 21 11.74 -14.72 2.85
C LEU A 21 10.88 -15.37 1.76
N HIS A 22 9.66 -15.77 2.11
CA HIS A 22 8.73 -16.36 1.16
C HIS A 22 8.32 -15.35 0.07
N SER A 23 8.04 -14.10 0.45
CA SER A 23 7.74 -13.02 -0.49
C SER A 23 8.90 -12.80 -1.46
N CYS A 24 10.11 -12.64 -0.94
CA CYS A 24 11.31 -12.41 -1.75
C CYS A 24 11.59 -13.58 -2.71
N THR A 25 11.47 -14.82 -2.25
CA THR A 25 11.65 -16.00 -3.09
C THR A 25 10.69 -16.01 -4.28
N ALA A 26 9.42 -15.70 -4.06
CA ALA A 26 8.41 -15.65 -5.12
C ALA A 26 8.64 -14.49 -6.10
N LEU A 27 9.13 -13.35 -5.62
CA LEU A 27 9.41 -12.16 -6.43
C LEU A 27 10.66 -12.32 -7.30
N LEU A 28 11.74 -12.94 -6.78
CA LEU A 28 12.98 -13.21 -7.52
C LEU A 28 12.77 -14.07 -8.78
N GLN A 29 11.71 -14.87 -8.80
CA GLN A 29 11.35 -15.68 -9.98
C GLN A 29 10.62 -14.89 -11.07
N GLN A 30 10.23 -13.63 -10.79
CA GLN A 30 9.33 -12.86 -11.65
C GLN A 30 9.81 -11.43 -11.93
N CYS A 31 10.80 -10.95 -11.18
CA CYS A 31 11.35 -9.60 -11.30
C CYS A 31 12.83 -9.66 -11.67
N ALA A 32 13.33 -8.62 -12.33
CA ALA A 32 14.75 -8.50 -12.68
C ALA A 32 15.63 -8.32 -11.43
N ASP A 33 15.13 -7.52 -10.46
CA ASP A 33 15.72 -7.35 -9.14
C ASP A 33 14.60 -7.29 -8.08
N VAL A 34 14.95 -7.63 -6.83
CA VAL A 34 14.13 -7.43 -5.65
C VAL A 34 14.92 -6.59 -4.66
N ILE A 35 14.45 -5.38 -4.40
CA ILE A 35 15.06 -4.43 -3.45
C ILE A 35 14.20 -4.43 -2.18
N VAL A 36 14.77 -4.89 -1.09
CA VAL A 36 14.16 -4.84 0.24
C VAL A 36 14.69 -3.62 0.96
N VAL A 37 13.80 -2.71 1.32
CA VAL A 37 14.16 -1.50 2.07
C VAL A 37 13.75 -1.69 3.52
N ASP A 38 14.73 -1.84 4.40
CA ASP A 38 14.56 -1.82 5.85
C ASP A 38 14.36 -0.38 6.30
N ASP A 39 13.14 -0.04 6.69
CA ASP A 39 12.75 1.31 7.16
C ASP A 39 13.18 1.54 8.62
N GLY A 40 14.45 1.26 8.93
CA GLY A 40 15.05 1.53 10.23
C GLY A 40 14.47 0.66 11.34
N SER A 41 14.44 -0.66 11.15
CA SER A 41 13.98 -1.62 12.15
C SER A 41 14.72 -1.44 13.47
N SER A 42 13.96 -1.35 14.58
CA SER A 42 14.50 -1.10 15.92
C SER A 42 15.10 -2.35 16.58
N ALA A 43 14.62 -3.52 16.15
CA ALA A 43 15.17 -4.82 16.50
C ALA A 43 15.28 -5.59 15.19
N PRO A 44 16.30 -5.32 14.37
CA PRO A 44 16.45 -6.01 13.12
C PRO A 44 16.65 -7.49 13.44
N ASP A 45 15.81 -8.33 12.86
CA ASP A 45 16.12 -9.74 12.75
C ASP A 45 17.22 -9.83 11.69
N GLU A 46 18.48 -9.73 12.14
CA GLU A 46 19.64 -9.75 11.23
C GLU A 46 19.65 -11.02 10.42
N ASP A 47 19.23 -12.13 11.01
CA ASP A 47 19.15 -13.42 10.33
C ASP A 47 18.16 -13.38 9.14
N VAL A 48 17.05 -12.67 9.24
CA VAL A 48 16.08 -12.53 8.14
C VAL A 48 16.64 -11.69 7.01
N PHE A 49 17.29 -10.56 7.28
CA PHE A 49 17.87 -9.71 6.25
C PHE A 49 19.08 -10.36 5.57
N ASP A 50 19.91 -11.08 6.33
CA ASP A 50 21.05 -11.83 5.78
C ASP A 50 20.57 -13.00 4.93
N ALA A 51 19.52 -13.69 5.35
CA ALA A 51 18.90 -14.74 4.54
C ALA A 51 18.29 -14.18 3.25
N VAL A 52 17.60 -13.05 3.30
CA VAL A 52 17.06 -12.36 2.12
C VAL A 52 18.17 -11.91 1.16
N ALA A 53 19.27 -11.37 1.66
CA ALA A 53 20.44 -11.02 0.86
C ALA A 53 21.07 -12.27 0.22
N SER A 54 21.15 -13.37 0.96
CA SER A 54 21.67 -14.67 0.46
C SER A 54 20.82 -15.28 -0.64
N LEU A 55 19.53 -14.96 -0.71
CA LEU A 55 18.64 -15.34 -1.82
C LEU A 55 18.94 -14.55 -3.11
N GLY A 56 19.69 -13.45 -3.03
CA GLY A 56 20.00 -12.56 -4.15
C GLY A 56 19.20 -11.26 -4.16
N CYS A 57 18.45 -10.95 -3.11
CA CYS A 57 17.81 -9.64 -2.95
C CYS A 57 18.84 -8.57 -2.57
N ILE A 58 18.55 -7.34 -2.97
CA ILE A 58 19.34 -6.17 -2.57
C ILE A 58 18.69 -5.61 -1.30
N VAL A 59 19.43 -5.55 -0.20
CA VAL A 59 18.94 -5.01 1.08
C VAL A 59 19.49 -3.60 1.28
N LEU A 60 18.59 -2.62 1.33
CA LEU A 60 18.89 -1.22 1.65
C LEU A 60 18.40 -0.92 3.07
N ARG A 61 19.32 -0.67 4.00
CA ARG A 61 19.00 -0.35 5.40
C ARG A 61 18.99 1.15 5.61
N LEU A 62 17.87 1.69 6.11
CA LEU A 62 17.75 3.10 6.50
C LEU A 62 18.14 3.29 7.97
N PRO A 63 18.74 4.43 8.33
CA PRO A 63 19.22 4.65 9.69
C PRO A 63 18.09 4.88 10.72
N ALA A 64 16.88 5.14 10.26
CA ALA A 64 15.71 5.39 11.11
C ALA A 64 14.43 5.15 10.31
N ASN A 65 13.31 4.92 11.02
CA ASN A 65 12.01 4.80 10.40
C ASN A 65 11.54 6.15 9.83
N VAL A 66 11.51 6.23 8.51
CA VAL A 66 11.11 7.41 7.73
C VAL A 66 9.72 7.27 7.12
N GLY A 67 9.11 6.10 7.24
CA GLY A 67 7.78 5.77 6.75
C GLY A 67 7.77 5.13 5.37
N ILE A 68 6.68 4.39 5.08
CA ILE A 68 6.55 3.57 3.88
C ILE A 68 6.75 4.34 2.58
N ALA A 69 6.28 5.59 2.51
CA ALA A 69 6.44 6.42 1.31
C ALA A 69 7.93 6.68 1.00
N ALA A 70 8.71 7.04 2.02
CA ALA A 70 10.13 7.30 1.86
C ALA A 70 10.90 5.99 1.59
N ALA A 71 10.56 4.89 2.25
CA ALA A 71 11.17 3.58 1.99
C ALA A 71 10.97 3.16 0.54
N LEU A 72 9.73 3.25 0.01
CA LEU A 72 9.43 2.96 -1.38
C LEU A 72 10.18 3.86 -2.35
N ASN A 73 10.30 5.16 -2.04
CA ASN A 73 11.05 6.11 -2.86
C ASN A 73 12.55 5.75 -2.91
N ARG A 74 13.18 5.42 -1.77
CA ARG A 74 14.60 5.00 -1.74
C ARG A 74 14.85 3.73 -2.55
N GLY A 75 13.93 2.75 -2.46
CA GLY A 75 14.02 1.54 -3.28
C GLY A 75 13.82 1.83 -4.76
N THR A 76 12.91 2.74 -5.11
CA THR A 76 12.67 3.18 -6.49
C THR A 76 13.87 3.91 -7.08
N ASP A 77 14.49 4.80 -6.30
CA ASP A 77 15.68 5.53 -6.72
C ASP A 77 16.84 4.55 -7.01
N LEU A 78 17.06 3.58 -6.11
CA LEU A 78 18.07 2.53 -6.30
C LEU A 78 17.75 1.65 -7.52
N ALA A 79 16.49 1.32 -7.77
CA ALA A 79 16.07 0.57 -8.95
C ALA A 79 16.43 1.31 -10.26
N ARG A 80 16.21 2.62 -10.29
CA ARG A 80 16.54 3.48 -11.44
C ARG A 80 18.07 3.63 -11.66
N GLU A 81 18.84 3.70 -10.57
CA GLU A 81 20.31 3.73 -10.66
C GLU A 81 20.87 2.43 -11.25
N ARG A 82 20.24 1.29 -10.96
CA ARG A 82 20.68 -0.03 -11.42
C ARG A 82 20.21 -0.39 -12.82
N HIS A 83 19.04 0.09 -13.23
CA HIS A 83 18.39 -0.26 -14.49
C HIS A 83 18.08 0.99 -15.32
N GLN A 84 18.94 1.28 -16.30
CA GLN A 84 18.77 2.42 -17.21
C GLN A 84 17.47 2.35 -18.02
N PHE A 85 16.96 1.16 -18.30
CA PHE A 85 15.72 0.92 -19.06
C PHE A 85 14.67 0.24 -18.20
N LEU A 86 14.43 0.80 -17.01
CA LEU A 86 13.39 0.33 -16.10
C LEU A 86 12.01 0.61 -16.68
N ASP A 87 11.19 -0.43 -16.89
CA ASP A 87 9.82 -0.28 -17.37
C ASP A 87 8.82 -0.11 -16.21
N PHE A 88 8.99 -0.93 -15.15
CA PHE A 88 8.04 -0.96 -14.05
C PHE A 88 8.71 -1.07 -12.67
N ILE A 89 8.10 -0.42 -11.70
CA ILE A 89 8.29 -0.69 -10.27
C ILE A 89 7.08 -1.49 -9.77
N LEU A 90 7.33 -2.59 -9.07
CA LEU A 90 6.32 -3.32 -8.33
C LEU A 90 6.49 -3.01 -6.83
N THR A 91 5.52 -2.34 -6.23
CA THR A 91 5.56 -2.04 -4.80
C THR A 91 4.94 -3.17 -3.98
N MET A 92 5.62 -3.58 -2.91
CA MET A 92 5.22 -4.71 -2.08
C MET A 92 5.37 -4.41 -0.58
N ASP A 93 4.51 -4.98 0.22
CA ASP A 93 4.68 -5.05 1.67
C ASP A 93 5.39 -6.36 2.06
N GLN A 94 6.08 -6.36 3.20
CA GLN A 94 6.90 -7.47 3.70
C GLN A 94 6.14 -8.79 3.95
N ASP A 95 4.83 -8.75 4.07
CA ASP A 95 3.94 -9.87 4.37
C ASP A 95 3.02 -10.25 3.21
N SER A 96 3.34 -9.79 2.01
CA SER A 96 2.56 -10.05 0.79
C SER A 96 3.16 -11.19 -0.01
N LEU A 97 2.31 -12.12 -0.45
CA LEU A 97 2.70 -13.27 -1.27
C LEU A 97 2.04 -13.21 -2.64
N VAL A 98 2.84 -13.52 -3.67
CA VAL A 98 2.40 -13.55 -5.07
C VAL A 98 2.52 -14.96 -5.64
N GLU A 99 1.55 -15.34 -6.46
CA GLU A 99 1.57 -16.58 -7.20
C GLU A 99 2.46 -16.48 -8.47
N PRO A 100 2.94 -17.61 -9.01
CA PRO A 100 3.66 -17.63 -10.28
C PRO A 100 2.86 -16.96 -11.41
N GLY A 101 3.52 -16.06 -12.16
CA GLY A 101 2.88 -15.32 -13.25
C GLY A 101 2.14 -14.05 -12.83
N PHE A 102 2.16 -13.68 -11.55
CA PHE A 102 1.55 -12.46 -11.04
C PHE A 102 2.05 -11.21 -11.77
N VAL A 103 3.36 -10.99 -11.81
CA VAL A 103 4.00 -9.83 -12.47
C VAL A 103 3.66 -9.79 -13.95
N ARG A 104 3.73 -10.94 -14.62
CA ARG A 104 3.35 -11.07 -16.03
C ARG A 104 1.89 -10.73 -16.27
N GLY A 105 0.98 -11.13 -15.37
CA GLY A 105 -0.44 -10.79 -15.44
C GLY A 105 -0.66 -9.28 -15.36
N LEU A 106 0.02 -8.59 -14.44
CA LEU A 106 -0.03 -7.14 -14.32
C LEU A 106 0.53 -6.44 -15.58
N ALA A 107 1.69 -6.87 -16.08
CA ALA A 107 2.29 -6.30 -17.29
C ALA A 107 1.42 -6.49 -18.54
N ARG A 108 0.77 -7.66 -18.69
CA ARG A 108 -0.21 -7.90 -19.76
C ARG A 108 -1.41 -6.97 -19.67
N ALA A 109 -1.92 -6.71 -18.48
CA ALA A 109 -3.03 -5.76 -18.29
C ALA A 109 -2.61 -4.32 -18.65
N ALA A 110 -1.37 -3.92 -18.36
CA ALA A 110 -0.82 -2.64 -18.81
C ALA A 110 -0.77 -2.57 -20.33
N ALA A 111 -0.19 -3.58 -20.99
CA ALA A 111 -0.09 -3.65 -22.46
C ALA A 111 -1.46 -3.66 -23.13
N ALA A 112 -2.42 -4.41 -22.60
CA ALA A 112 -3.79 -4.43 -23.09
C ALA A 112 -4.47 -3.05 -22.98
N ALA A 113 -4.23 -2.30 -21.90
CA ALA A 113 -4.74 -0.95 -21.73
C ALA A 113 -4.13 0.02 -22.76
N GLN A 114 -2.82 -0.04 -22.96
CA GLN A 114 -2.12 0.77 -23.96
C GLN A 114 -2.59 0.48 -25.38
N SER A 115 -2.86 -0.78 -25.73
CA SER A 115 -3.34 -1.18 -27.08
C SER A 115 -4.73 -0.60 -27.44
N VAL A 116 -5.47 -0.08 -26.48
CA VAL A 116 -6.78 0.56 -26.66
C VAL A 116 -6.79 2.03 -26.25
N ASP A 117 -5.61 2.67 -26.23
CA ASP A 117 -5.40 4.09 -25.93
C ASP A 117 -5.86 4.50 -24.52
N VAL A 118 -5.77 3.59 -23.55
CA VAL A 118 -5.99 3.89 -22.14
C VAL A 118 -4.65 4.20 -21.44
N ASN A 119 -4.50 5.43 -20.97
CA ASN A 119 -3.31 5.87 -20.24
C ASN A 119 -3.19 5.13 -18.90
N VAL A 120 -2.12 4.34 -18.76
CA VAL A 120 -1.84 3.55 -17.56
C VAL A 120 -1.05 4.38 -16.56
N GLY A 121 -1.60 4.58 -15.38
CA GLY A 121 -0.89 5.16 -14.23
C GLY A 121 -0.34 4.10 -13.28
N MET A 122 -1.08 3.03 -13.13
CA MET A 122 -0.73 1.89 -12.29
C MET A 122 -1.60 0.69 -12.66
N VAL A 123 -1.13 -0.51 -12.29
CA VAL A 123 -1.91 -1.75 -12.44
C VAL A 123 -2.02 -2.44 -11.09
N ALA A 124 -3.24 -2.72 -10.68
CA ALA A 124 -3.54 -3.42 -9.44
C ALA A 124 -4.00 -4.86 -9.72
N PRO A 125 -3.77 -5.82 -8.79
CA PRO A 125 -4.32 -7.17 -8.92
C PRO A 125 -5.85 -7.16 -8.92
N GLY A 126 -6.46 -8.20 -9.48
CA GLY A 126 -7.92 -8.38 -9.48
C GLY A 126 -8.47 -8.61 -8.07
N THR A 127 -7.73 -9.34 -7.26
CA THR A 127 -8.10 -9.63 -5.87
C THR A 127 -6.94 -9.43 -4.90
N VAL A 128 -7.27 -9.00 -3.68
CA VAL A 128 -6.34 -8.94 -2.55
C VAL A 128 -6.96 -9.73 -1.40
N SER A 129 -6.30 -10.82 -0.99
CA SER A 129 -6.79 -11.74 0.05
C SER A 129 -8.24 -12.20 -0.20
N GLY A 130 -8.54 -12.56 -1.45
CA GLY A 130 -9.86 -13.02 -1.89
C GLY A 130 -10.92 -11.92 -2.02
N LEU A 131 -10.59 -10.67 -1.69
CA LEU A 131 -11.49 -9.53 -1.88
C LEU A 131 -11.20 -8.86 -3.24
N PRO A 132 -12.21 -8.68 -4.11
CA PRO A 132 -12.02 -8.07 -5.41
C PRO A 132 -11.67 -6.59 -5.27
N ASN A 133 -10.72 -6.13 -6.07
CA ASN A 133 -10.48 -4.70 -6.25
C ASN A 133 -11.68 -4.05 -6.96
N ARG A 134 -11.99 -2.84 -6.55
CA ARG A 134 -13.18 -2.14 -7.01
C ARG A 134 -13.02 -1.65 -8.44
N ALA A 135 -13.82 -2.21 -9.36
CA ALA A 135 -13.95 -1.70 -10.71
C ALA A 135 -14.83 -0.44 -10.76
N ARG A 136 -14.46 0.54 -11.59
CA ARG A 136 -15.25 1.74 -11.88
C ARG A 136 -15.97 1.63 -13.21
N ARG A 137 -15.27 1.18 -14.25
CA ARG A 137 -15.77 1.03 -15.61
C ARG A 137 -14.89 0.07 -16.40
N SER A 138 -15.37 -0.36 -17.55
CA SER A 138 -14.57 -1.11 -18.53
C SER A 138 -14.54 -0.38 -19.87
N VAL A 139 -13.40 -0.45 -20.57
CA VAL A 139 -13.18 0.10 -21.90
C VAL A 139 -12.56 -1.00 -22.75
N ARG A 140 -13.28 -1.50 -23.78
CA ARG A 140 -12.78 -2.58 -24.67
C ARG A 140 -12.14 -3.75 -23.90
N ASN A 141 -12.84 -4.27 -22.88
CA ASN A 141 -12.39 -5.33 -21.97
C ASN A 141 -11.26 -4.97 -20.98
N VAL A 142 -10.75 -3.75 -21.00
CA VAL A 142 -9.83 -3.24 -19.96
C VAL A 142 -10.65 -2.75 -18.78
N VAL A 143 -10.37 -3.30 -17.60
CA VAL A 143 -11.06 -2.92 -16.36
C VAL A 143 -10.30 -1.74 -15.73
N ILE A 144 -10.98 -0.60 -15.65
CA ILE A 144 -10.47 0.58 -14.94
C ILE A 144 -10.94 0.53 -13.50
N GLY A 145 -9.99 0.52 -12.58
CA GLY A 145 -10.20 0.43 -11.15
C GLY A 145 -10.45 1.76 -10.45
N ASP A 146 -10.85 1.64 -9.20
CA ASP A 146 -10.85 2.73 -8.22
C ASP A 146 -9.51 2.72 -7.47
N GLU A 147 -9.46 3.37 -6.33
CA GLU A 147 -8.33 3.47 -5.42
C GLU A 147 -7.80 2.06 -5.01
N PRO A 148 -6.57 1.69 -5.40
CA PRO A 148 -5.99 0.40 -5.07
C PRO A 148 -5.28 0.45 -3.71
N VAL A 149 -4.90 -0.71 -3.18
CA VAL A 149 -3.91 -0.81 -2.10
C VAL A 149 -2.49 -0.72 -2.68
N GLN A 150 -1.53 -0.26 -1.89
CA GLN A 150 -0.15 -0.05 -2.31
C GLN A 150 0.58 -1.37 -2.62
N SER A 151 0.32 -2.42 -1.85
CA SER A 151 0.98 -3.72 -2.06
C SER A 151 0.46 -4.43 -3.31
N GLY A 152 1.37 -4.94 -4.14
CA GLY A 152 1.07 -5.57 -5.42
C GLY A 152 0.76 -4.58 -6.55
N LEU A 153 1.13 -3.32 -6.40
CA LEU A 153 0.87 -2.27 -7.39
C LEU A 153 2.04 -2.18 -8.38
N LEU A 154 1.78 -2.46 -9.66
CA LEU A 154 2.75 -2.30 -10.75
C LEU A 154 2.62 -0.89 -11.32
N ILE A 155 3.70 -0.12 -11.25
CA ILE A 155 3.73 1.29 -11.65
C ILE A 155 4.71 1.45 -12.82
N PRO A 156 4.26 1.94 -13.99
CA PRO A 156 5.17 2.31 -15.07
C PRO A 156 6.19 3.36 -14.59
N ALA A 157 7.46 3.22 -14.94
CA ALA A 157 8.48 4.21 -14.62
C ALA A 157 8.10 5.61 -15.15
N ALA A 158 7.51 5.66 -16.34
CA ALA A 158 6.99 6.89 -16.94
C ALA A 158 5.90 7.57 -16.09
N THR A 159 5.13 6.83 -15.29
CA THR A 159 4.17 7.42 -14.36
C THR A 159 4.89 8.20 -13.27
N LEU A 160 5.95 7.63 -12.69
CA LEU A 160 6.75 8.30 -11.68
C LEU A 160 7.44 9.56 -12.25
N ASP A 161 7.86 9.52 -13.51
CA ASP A 161 8.41 10.68 -14.20
C ASP A 161 7.36 11.79 -14.38
N ALA A 162 6.14 11.40 -14.72
CA ALA A 162 5.05 12.34 -14.99
C ALA A 162 4.46 13.00 -13.74
N ILE A 163 4.32 12.24 -12.64
CA ILE A 163 3.63 12.72 -11.44
C ILE A 163 4.51 12.76 -10.18
N GLY A 164 5.77 12.31 -10.27
CA GLY A 164 6.70 12.21 -9.14
C GLY A 164 6.48 11.00 -8.25
N ASN A 165 7.40 10.78 -7.33
CA ASN A 165 7.43 9.68 -6.37
C ASN A 165 6.30 9.77 -5.32
N PHE A 166 6.23 8.82 -4.37
CA PHE A 166 5.26 8.83 -3.28
C PHE A 166 5.46 10.02 -2.33
N ASN A 167 4.35 10.50 -1.75
CA ASN A 167 4.38 11.67 -0.87
C ASN A 167 4.86 11.30 0.55
N GLU A 168 6.13 11.54 0.83
CA GLU A 168 6.78 11.25 2.11
C GLU A 168 6.16 11.99 3.31
N ALA A 169 5.48 13.11 3.07
CA ALA A 169 4.80 13.88 4.11
C ALA A 169 3.70 13.08 4.84
N LEU A 170 3.19 12.02 4.23
CA LEU A 170 2.16 11.17 4.83
C LEU A 170 2.71 10.12 5.80
N PHE A 171 3.96 9.71 5.65
CA PHE A 171 4.62 8.68 6.46
C PHE A 171 4.02 7.28 6.26
N ILE A 172 2.76 7.05 6.65
CA ILE A 172 1.96 5.82 6.51
C ILE A 172 0.48 6.18 6.41
N ASP A 173 -0.35 5.30 5.86
CA ASP A 173 -1.80 5.47 5.64
C ASP A 173 -2.16 6.62 4.69
N GLY A 174 -2.78 6.28 3.57
CA GLY A 174 -3.19 7.22 2.53
C GLY A 174 -2.11 7.60 1.52
N VAL A 175 -0.95 6.94 1.55
CA VAL A 175 0.14 7.11 0.57
C VAL A 175 -0.32 6.65 -0.81
N ASP A 176 -0.96 5.50 -0.88
CA ASP A 176 -1.62 4.91 -2.05
C ASP A 176 -2.76 5.79 -2.56
N SER A 177 -3.61 6.26 -1.67
CA SER A 177 -4.70 7.18 -1.99
C SER A 177 -4.19 8.47 -2.64
N GLU A 178 -3.16 9.08 -2.08
CA GLU A 178 -2.55 10.30 -2.62
C GLU A 178 -1.98 10.06 -4.02
N PHE A 179 -1.20 8.99 -4.17
CA PHE A 179 -0.60 8.64 -5.44
C PHE A 179 -1.65 8.37 -6.52
N TYR A 180 -2.69 7.59 -6.20
CA TYR A 180 -3.82 7.34 -7.08
C TYR A 180 -4.55 8.62 -7.51
N LEU A 181 -4.87 9.51 -6.55
CA LEU A 181 -5.57 10.76 -6.85
C LEU A 181 -4.73 11.71 -7.70
N ARG A 182 -3.41 11.73 -7.49
CA ARG A 182 -2.47 12.51 -8.30
C ARG A 182 -2.35 11.95 -9.71
N ALA A 183 -2.25 10.64 -9.88
CA ALA A 183 -2.28 9.98 -11.18
C ALA A 183 -3.59 10.25 -11.93
N LYS A 184 -4.73 10.11 -11.24
CA LYS A 184 -6.05 10.42 -11.79
C LYS A 184 -6.17 11.88 -12.25
N ALA A 185 -5.63 12.83 -11.48
CA ALA A 185 -5.62 14.24 -11.84
C ALA A 185 -4.75 14.56 -13.08
N ALA A 186 -3.76 13.69 -13.36
CA ALA A 186 -2.93 13.73 -14.57
C ALA A 186 -3.55 12.97 -15.77
N GLY A 187 -4.77 12.46 -15.63
CA GLY A 187 -5.45 11.69 -16.69
C GLY A 187 -4.98 10.24 -16.81
N LEU A 188 -4.24 9.73 -15.82
CA LEU A 188 -3.77 8.36 -15.75
C LEU A 188 -4.79 7.48 -15.02
N ASN A 189 -4.88 6.20 -15.40
CA ASN A 189 -5.86 5.27 -14.85
C ASN A 189 -5.19 4.19 -13.99
N CYS A 190 -5.90 3.72 -12.97
CA CYS A 190 -5.61 2.45 -12.32
C CYS A 190 -6.27 1.34 -13.16
N ILE A 191 -5.46 0.40 -13.64
CA ILE A 191 -5.94 -0.76 -14.39
C ILE A 191 -6.03 -1.94 -13.42
N ILE A 192 -7.09 -2.74 -13.53
CA ILE A 192 -7.19 -4.00 -12.77
C ILE A 192 -6.78 -5.14 -13.69
N ALA A 193 -5.89 -5.99 -13.20
CA ALA A 193 -5.52 -7.26 -13.81
C ALA A 193 -6.38 -8.40 -13.19
N PRO A 194 -7.48 -8.83 -13.81
CA PRO A 194 -8.47 -9.70 -13.16
C PRO A 194 -7.90 -11.06 -12.75
N GLU A 195 -6.89 -11.55 -13.47
CA GLU A 195 -6.26 -12.85 -13.24
C GLU A 195 -5.19 -12.82 -12.15
N ALA A 196 -4.72 -11.63 -11.75
CA ALA A 196 -3.71 -11.48 -10.72
C ALA A 196 -4.36 -11.49 -9.33
N SER A 197 -3.83 -12.31 -8.43
CA SER A 197 -4.27 -12.38 -7.03
C SER A 197 -3.10 -12.17 -6.09
N LEU A 198 -3.30 -11.35 -5.08
CA LEU A 198 -2.34 -11.06 -4.03
C LEU A 198 -2.85 -11.61 -2.70
N THR A 199 -2.03 -12.37 -1.99
CA THR A 199 -2.28 -12.68 -0.58
C THR A 199 -1.55 -11.67 0.29
N HIS A 200 -2.30 -10.91 1.09
CA HIS A 200 -1.76 -9.83 1.94
C HIS A 200 -2.51 -9.75 3.26
N SER A 201 -1.80 -9.41 4.34
CA SER A 201 -2.38 -9.27 5.68
C SER A 201 -3.08 -7.91 5.83
N LEU A 202 -4.39 -7.88 5.60
CA LEU A 202 -5.18 -6.65 5.70
C LEU A 202 -5.52 -6.30 7.17
N GLY A 203 -4.52 -5.89 7.96
CA GLY A 203 -4.70 -5.53 9.37
C GLY A 203 -4.94 -6.74 10.29
N THR A 204 -5.23 -6.48 11.55
CA THR A 204 -5.44 -7.52 12.57
C THR A 204 -6.94 -7.75 12.79
N MET A 205 -7.35 -9.01 12.78
CA MET A 205 -8.72 -9.39 13.14
C MET A 205 -8.82 -9.61 14.65
N ALA A 206 -9.71 -8.87 15.31
CA ALA A 206 -9.99 -9.01 16.74
C ALA A 206 -11.45 -9.42 16.97
N PRO A 207 -11.74 -10.24 17.99
CA PRO A 207 -13.13 -10.57 18.32
C PRO A 207 -13.88 -9.32 18.80
N ALA A 208 -15.06 -9.10 18.22
CA ALA A 208 -15.96 -8.03 18.65
C ALA A 208 -16.45 -8.29 20.06
N SER A 209 -16.30 -7.30 20.96
CA SER A 209 -16.71 -7.44 22.36
C SER A 209 -17.32 -6.15 22.90
N ILE A 210 -18.33 -6.30 23.76
CA ILE A 210 -18.93 -5.21 24.55
C ILE A 210 -18.68 -5.53 26.01
N GLY A 211 -17.84 -4.77 26.66
CA GLY A 211 -17.35 -5.09 28.00
C GLY A 211 -16.65 -6.46 28.02
N PRO A 212 -17.01 -7.37 28.94
CA PRO A 212 -16.42 -8.70 29.02
C PRO A 212 -17.00 -9.69 28.01
N TRP A 213 -18.05 -9.35 27.27
CA TRP A 213 -18.78 -10.28 26.42
C TRP A 213 -18.33 -10.19 24.96
N THR A 214 -17.87 -11.33 24.42
CA THR A 214 -17.60 -11.49 22.98
C THR A 214 -18.91 -11.71 22.24
N LEU A 215 -19.13 -10.88 21.21
CA LEU A 215 -20.28 -11.05 20.31
C LEU A 215 -20.09 -12.29 19.45
N LYS A 216 -21.13 -13.13 19.41
CA LYS A 216 -21.12 -14.36 18.60
C LYS A 216 -22.32 -14.37 17.65
N TRP A 217 -22.07 -14.87 16.44
CA TRP A 217 -23.11 -15.19 15.46
C TRP A 217 -23.07 -16.68 15.17
N ARG A 218 -24.16 -17.40 15.42
CA ARG A 218 -24.25 -18.86 15.28
C ARG A 218 -23.11 -19.60 16.01
N GLY A 219 -22.74 -19.16 17.21
CA GLY A 219 -21.66 -19.76 18.00
C GLY A 219 -20.25 -19.29 17.65
N THR A 220 -20.03 -18.66 16.50
CA THR A 220 -18.72 -18.16 16.04
C THR A 220 -18.54 -16.69 16.46
N PRO A 221 -17.35 -16.31 16.99
CA PRO A 221 -17.07 -14.91 17.31
C PRO A 221 -17.18 -14.01 16.06
N VAL A 222 -17.88 -12.89 16.20
CA VAL A 222 -17.88 -11.82 15.20
C VAL A 222 -16.52 -11.15 15.26
N MET A 223 -15.83 -11.05 14.12
CA MET A 223 -14.51 -10.44 14.03
C MET A 223 -14.60 -9.01 13.50
N VAL A 224 -13.81 -8.11 14.06
CA VAL A 224 -13.65 -6.72 13.59
C VAL A 224 -12.20 -6.53 13.14
N ARG A 225 -12.02 -5.90 11.99
CA ARG A 225 -10.69 -5.53 11.52
C ARG A 225 -10.22 -4.29 12.28
N THR A 226 -9.04 -4.39 12.89
CA THR A 226 -8.42 -3.32 13.67
C THR A 226 -7.05 -2.96 13.09
N ALA A 227 -6.58 -1.76 13.38
CA ALA A 227 -5.19 -1.35 13.19
C ALA A 227 -4.54 -1.14 14.57
N ALA A 228 -3.20 -1.08 14.63
CA ALA A 228 -2.50 -0.68 15.83
C ALA A 228 -2.97 0.71 16.29
N ASP A 229 -3.15 0.91 17.60
CA ASP A 229 -3.76 2.13 18.15
C ASP A 229 -3.05 3.42 17.73
N TRP A 230 -1.73 3.38 17.53
CA TRP A 230 -0.95 4.53 17.06
C TRP A 230 -1.26 4.92 15.60
N ARG A 231 -1.70 3.99 14.73
CA ARG A 231 -2.03 4.26 13.33
C ARG A 231 -3.25 5.18 13.18
N TYR A 232 -4.16 5.21 14.17
CA TYR A 232 -5.33 6.11 14.12
C TYR A 232 -4.94 7.59 14.15
N TYR A 233 -3.73 7.93 14.61
CA TYR A 233 -3.17 9.27 14.43
C TYR A 233 -2.97 9.58 12.94
N PHE A 234 -2.33 8.68 12.20
CA PHE A 234 -2.05 8.89 10.77
C PHE A 234 -3.31 8.81 9.92
N ILE A 235 -4.18 7.84 10.17
CA ILE A 235 -5.47 7.70 9.47
C ILE A 235 -6.25 9.02 9.51
N VAL A 236 -6.41 9.61 10.70
CA VAL A 236 -7.18 10.86 10.86
C VAL A 236 -6.41 12.07 10.31
N ARG A 237 -5.12 12.20 10.65
CA ARG A 237 -4.28 13.31 10.15
C ARG A 237 -4.27 13.35 8.63
N ASN A 238 -3.96 12.23 8.01
CA ASN A 238 -3.78 12.16 6.56
C ASN A 238 -5.11 12.32 5.84
N ARG A 239 -6.23 11.80 6.39
CA ARG A 239 -7.56 12.08 5.83
C ARG A 239 -7.86 13.56 5.75
N ILE A 240 -7.46 14.35 6.76
CA ILE A 240 -7.64 15.82 6.75
C ILE A 240 -6.72 16.48 5.72
N LEU A 241 -5.43 16.07 5.67
CA LEU A 241 -4.48 16.63 4.71
C LEU A 241 -4.91 16.36 3.27
N LEU A 242 -5.31 15.11 2.97
CA LEU A 242 -5.83 14.73 1.65
C LEU A 242 -7.18 15.37 1.36
N GLY A 243 -8.05 15.47 2.36
CA GLY A 243 -9.32 16.17 2.23
C GLY A 243 -9.13 17.62 1.78
N ARG A 244 -8.19 18.34 2.39
CA ARG A 244 -7.86 19.72 1.99
C ARG A 244 -7.27 19.80 0.58
N LYS A 245 -6.37 18.87 0.23
CA LYS A 245 -5.70 18.85 -1.07
C LYS A 245 -6.67 18.56 -2.22
N PHE A 246 -7.64 17.65 -1.99
CA PHE A 246 -8.48 17.12 -3.06
C PHE A 246 -9.96 17.54 -2.96
N ALA A 247 -10.37 18.37 -1.98
CA ALA A 247 -11.76 18.75 -1.75
C ALA A 247 -12.51 19.26 -3.00
N PHE A 248 -11.85 20.09 -3.81
CA PHE A 248 -12.46 20.67 -5.00
C PHE A 248 -12.43 19.76 -6.23
N ARG A 249 -11.44 18.85 -6.31
CA ARG A 249 -11.28 17.97 -7.47
C ARG A 249 -12.01 16.62 -7.29
N GLU A 250 -12.07 16.13 -6.05
CA GLU A 250 -12.61 14.81 -5.71
C GLU A 250 -13.54 14.89 -4.49
N PRO A 251 -14.59 15.75 -4.49
CA PRO A 251 -15.42 15.97 -3.30
C PRO A 251 -16.12 14.69 -2.81
N TYR A 252 -16.58 13.84 -3.74
CA TYR A 252 -17.20 12.58 -3.41
C TYR A 252 -16.22 11.63 -2.67
N TRP A 253 -14.98 11.53 -3.16
CA TRP A 253 -13.93 10.71 -2.51
C TRP A 253 -13.66 11.22 -1.09
N VAL A 254 -13.57 12.54 -0.93
CA VAL A 254 -13.30 13.18 0.37
C VAL A 254 -14.43 12.86 1.35
N VAL A 255 -15.68 13.10 0.99
CA VAL A 255 -16.85 12.85 1.87
C VAL A 255 -16.97 11.37 2.22
N ARG A 256 -16.89 10.49 1.22
CA ARG A 256 -16.92 9.04 1.41
C ARG A 256 -15.81 8.57 2.36
N GLY A 257 -14.60 9.11 2.20
CA GLY A 257 -13.45 8.78 3.03
C GLY A 257 -13.66 9.20 4.48
N PHE A 258 -14.09 10.42 4.75
CA PHE A 258 -14.40 10.89 6.11
C PHE A 258 -15.48 10.05 6.79
N LEU A 259 -16.56 9.74 6.07
CA LEU A 259 -17.65 8.90 6.61
C LEU A 259 -17.16 7.46 6.87
N GLY A 260 -16.35 6.92 5.98
CA GLY A 260 -15.75 5.59 6.12
C GLY A 260 -14.86 5.48 7.35
N ASP A 261 -13.93 6.43 7.50
CA ASP A 261 -13.01 6.47 8.66
C ASP A 261 -13.76 6.71 9.97
N ALA A 262 -14.72 7.63 9.99
CA ALA A 262 -15.54 7.89 11.17
C ALA A 262 -16.33 6.64 11.59
N ARG A 263 -16.96 5.95 10.63
CA ARG A 263 -17.66 4.68 10.88
C ARG A 263 -16.70 3.61 11.40
N HIS A 264 -15.54 3.46 10.78
CA HIS A 264 -14.53 2.48 11.19
C HIS A 264 -14.07 2.75 12.63
N ILE A 265 -13.67 3.98 12.94
CA ILE A 265 -13.21 4.39 14.27
C ILE A 265 -14.32 4.13 15.30
N LEU A 266 -15.57 4.49 14.99
CA LEU A 266 -16.72 4.25 15.87
C LEU A 266 -16.89 2.75 16.16
N VAL A 267 -16.99 1.93 15.11
CA VAL A 267 -17.22 0.47 15.22
C VAL A 267 -16.11 -0.17 16.03
N VAL A 268 -14.84 0.11 15.69
CA VAL A 268 -13.70 -0.49 16.38
C VAL A 268 -13.58 0.00 17.82
N THR A 269 -13.92 1.27 18.09
CA THR A 269 -13.91 1.81 19.45
C THR A 269 -14.99 1.18 20.32
N LEU A 270 -16.15 0.91 19.77
CA LEU A 270 -17.24 0.27 20.50
C LEU A 270 -16.99 -1.21 20.73
N LEU A 271 -16.40 -1.91 19.74
CA LEU A 271 -16.38 -3.38 19.66
C LEU A 271 -15.01 -4.02 19.91
N SER A 272 -13.93 -3.26 20.17
CA SER A 272 -12.63 -3.84 20.48
C SER A 272 -11.93 -3.17 21.66
N ALA A 273 -10.90 -3.84 22.22
CA ALA A 273 -10.05 -3.29 23.27
C ALA A 273 -9.23 -2.08 22.77
N GLY A 274 -8.54 -1.36 23.67
CA GLY A 274 -7.66 -0.23 23.32
C GLY A 274 -8.36 1.10 23.08
N ARG A 275 -9.63 1.25 23.50
CA ARG A 275 -10.50 2.42 23.24
C ARG A 275 -9.84 3.76 23.57
N ARG A 276 -9.21 3.87 24.75
CA ARG A 276 -8.61 5.14 25.21
C ARG A 276 -7.43 5.57 24.36
N GLN A 277 -6.52 4.62 24.06
CA GLN A 277 -5.34 4.89 23.25
C GLN A 277 -5.71 5.24 21.81
N ARG A 278 -6.69 4.54 21.25
CA ARG A 278 -7.21 4.79 19.91
C ARG A 278 -7.84 6.18 19.80
N LEU A 279 -8.74 6.54 20.72
CA LEU A 279 -9.37 7.86 20.73
C LEU A 279 -8.35 8.98 20.97
N SER A 280 -7.38 8.77 21.85
CA SER A 280 -6.27 9.72 22.05
C SER A 280 -5.45 9.91 20.78
N SER A 281 -5.07 8.80 20.10
CA SER A 281 -4.36 8.87 18.83
C SER A 281 -5.18 9.58 17.76
N ALA A 282 -6.46 9.27 17.63
CA ALA A 282 -7.34 9.93 16.66
C ALA A 282 -7.50 11.43 16.96
N ALA A 283 -7.67 11.83 18.21
CA ALA A 283 -7.75 13.25 18.61
C ALA A 283 -6.46 14.01 18.33
N MET A 284 -5.30 13.40 18.63
CA MET A 284 -3.99 13.99 18.27
C MET A 284 -3.82 14.09 16.75
N GLY A 285 -4.27 13.08 15.99
CA GLY A 285 -4.29 13.10 14.54
C GLY A 285 -5.17 14.22 13.97
N LEU A 286 -6.35 14.42 14.55
CA LEU A 286 -7.25 15.54 14.21
C LEU A 286 -6.55 16.87 14.40
N ALA A 287 -5.99 17.10 15.59
CA ALA A 287 -5.27 18.34 15.89
C ALA A 287 -4.06 18.56 14.96
N ALA A 288 -3.28 17.50 14.67
CA ALA A 288 -2.15 17.56 13.76
C ALA A 288 -2.57 17.85 12.31
N GLY A 289 -3.63 17.19 11.83
CA GLY A 289 -4.19 17.43 10.49
C GLY A 289 -4.71 18.84 10.32
N LEU A 290 -5.40 19.38 11.34
CA LEU A 290 -5.88 20.76 11.33
C LEU A 290 -4.73 21.78 11.31
N ARG A 291 -3.61 21.49 11.95
CA ARG A 291 -2.38 22.32 11.89
C ARG A 291 -1.55 22.11 10.62
N GLY A 292 -1.86 21.12 9.77
CA GLY A 292 -1.09 20.78 8.59
C GLY A 292 0.25 20.06 8.90
N SER A 293 0.35 19.39 10.05
CA SER A 293 1.57 18.67 10.44
C SER A 293 1.79 17.44 9.54
N THR A 294 3.04 17.21 9.11
CA THR A 294 3.45 16.14 8.19
C THR A 294 4.56 15.28 8.78
N GLY A 295 4.91 14.18 8.10
CA GLY A 295 6.00 13.28 8.49
C GLY A 295 5.69 12.39 9.69
N PRO A 296 6.71 11.85 10.37
CA PRO A 296 6.53 10.98 11.52
C PRO A 296 5.83 11.70 12.68
N ARG A 297 5.20 10.93 13.56
CA ARG A 297 4.62 11.48 14.77
C ARG A 297 5.74 11.92 15.72
N ARG A 298 5.85 13.22 15.98
CA ARG A 298 6.75 13.72 17.01
C ARG A 298 6.23 13.27 18.37
N SER A 299 7.09 12.67 19.17
CA SER A 299 6.79 12.43 20.59
C SER A 299 6.50 13.77 21.25
N PRO A 300 5.51 13.85 22.16
CA PRO A 300 5.22 15.07 22.89
C PRO A 300 6.38 15.48 23.77
#